data_d8cad5061a419aa6bbbc4b8029969bbe
#
_entry.id   d8cad5061a419aa6bbbc4b8029969bbe
#
_cell.length_a   1.000
_cell.length_b   1.000
_cell.length_c   1.000
_cell.angle_alpha   90.00
_cell.angle_beta   90.00
_cell.angle_gamma   90.00
#
_symmetry.space_group_name_H-M   'P 1'
#
loop_
_entity.id
_entity.type
_entity.pdbx_description
1 polymer ?
#
loop_
_entity_poly.entity_id
_entity_poly.type
_entity_poly.pdbx_seq_one_letter_code
_entity_poly.pdbx_strand_id
1 'polypeptide(L)'
;VTPLSLGIETMGGVMTKLIERNTTIPVKKSQIFTTAADNQTSVEVHVLQGEREMAQYNKTLGKFHLDGIAPARRGVPQIEVTFDIDANGIVNVSAKDMASGKEQHITITSSTNMSKEEVDKAVREAEQFAAEDAKRKEEVDTRNQADQMVYQTEKTLEEMGDKIPASDKGEVESKLNALKDALKGTDTQAIKNATEELTKAFYAVSEKLYSQAGAQPGAGADAGCGGDCGSCGTNGGDNVVDADYEVVDDDNK
;
A
#
# COMPACT_ATOMS: atom_id res chain seq x y z
N VAL A 1 1.09 -26.89 10.26
CA VAL A 1 1.16 -25.91 9.15
C VAL A 1 -0.23 -25.46 8.76
N THR A 2 -0.32 -24.26 8.20
CA THR A 2 -1.59 -23.70 7.68
C THR A 2 -2.02 -24.45 6.41
N PRO A 3 -3.26 -24.94 6.32
CA PRO A 3 -3.73 -25.69 5.14
C PRO A 3 -3.90 -24.80 3.90
N LEU A 4 -4.37 -23.57 4.09
CA LEU A 4 -4.56 -22.55 3.06
C LEU A 4 -4.10 -21.19 3.58
N SER A 5 -3.87 -20.27 2.65
CA SER A 5 -3.50 -18.89 2.97
C SER A 5 -4.63 -18.17 3.71
N LEU A 6 -4.24 -17.29 4.63
CA LEU A 6 -5.13 -16.44 5.42
C LEU A 6 -4.87 -14.98 5.08
N GLY A 7 -5.93 -14.23 4.96
CA GLY A 7 -5.85 -12.81 4.63
C GLY A 7 -7.14 -12.07 4.90
N ILE A 8 -7.17 -10.83 4.47
CA ILE A 8 -8.35 -9.96 4.56
C ILE A 8 -8.74 -9.42 3.19
N GLU A 9 -10.00 -9.07 3.07
CA GLU A 9 -10.50 -8.32 1.92
C GLU A 9 -10.03 -6.88 1.99
N THR A 10 -9.50 -6.40 0.88
CA THR A 10 -9.07 -5.01 0.70
C THR A 10 -9.88 -4.33 -0.40
N MET A 11 -9.61 -3.04 -0.64
CA MET A 11 -10.35 -2.21 -1.59
C MET A 11 -10.43 -2.88 -2.98
N GLY A 12 -11.66 -2.96 -3.51
CA GLY A 12 -11.94 -3.60 -4.80
C GLY A 12 -12.24 -5.10 -4.71
N GLY A 13 -12.43 -5.68 -3.51
CA GLY A 13 -12.74 -7.09 -3.34
C GLY A 13 -11.56 -8.03 -3.59
N VAL A 14 -10.33 -7.53 -3.41
CA VAL A 14 -9.10 -8.31 -3.53
C VAL A 14 -8.72 -8.90 -2.19
N MET A 15 -8.26 -10.14 -2.16
CA MET A 15 -7.72 -10.76 -0.96
C MET A 15 -6.24 -10.43 -0.81
N THR A 16 -5.90 -9.75 0.27
CA THR A 16 -4.50 -9.55 0.67
C THR A 16 -4.08 -10.66 1.64
N LYS A 17 -3.16 -11.50 1.21
CA LYS A 17 -2.65 -12.62 2.01
C LYS A 17 -1.64 -12.11 3.05
N LEU A 18 -1.87 -12.41 4.32
CA LEU A 18 -0.94 -12.13 5.42
C LEU A 18 -0.13 -13.36 5.80
N ILE A 19 -0.78 -14.52 5.83
CA ILE A 19 -0.13 -15.81 6.12
C ILE A 19 -0.37 -16.73 4.94
N GLU A 20 0.71 -17.23 4.36
CA GLU A 20 0.65 -18.14 3.22
C GLU A 20 0.37 -19.58 3.65
N ARG A 21 -0.15 -20.39 2.73
CA ARG A 21 -0.29 -21.85 2.94
C ARG A 21 1.05 -22.49 3.31
N ASN A 22 1.01 -23.60 4.03
CA ASN A 22 2.18 -24.34 4.50
C ASN A 22 3.09 -23.55 5.47
N THR A 23 2.63 -22.45 6.03
CA THR A 23 3.36 -21.73 7.08
C THR A 23 3.31 -22.54 8.37
N THR A 24 4.47 -22.72 9.02
CA THR A 24 4.58 -23.44 10.29
C THR A 24 3.89 -22.65 11.40
N ILE A 25 3.10 -23.32 12.22
CA ILE A 25 2.45 -22.77 13.41
C ILE A 25 3.19 -23.19 14.69
N PRO A 26 3.22 -22.38 15.75
CA PRO A 26 2.52 -21.07 15.86
C PRO A 26 3.17 -19.98 15.03
N VAL A 27 2.37 -19.03 14.57
CA VAL A 27 2.83 -17.90 13.75
C VAL A 27 2.02 -16.65 14.04
N LYS A 28 2.69 -15.51 14.11
CA LYS A 28 2.09 -14.19 14.24
C LYS A 28 2.62 -13.29 13.14
N LYS A 29 1.70 -12.65 12.39
CA LYS A 29 2.02 -11.66 11.35
C LYS A 29 1.08 -10.49 11.44
N SER A 30 1.61 -9.29 11.25
CA SER A 30 0.83 -8.05 11.19
C SER A 30 1.14 -7.28 9.91
N GLN A 31 0.16 -6.51 9.47
CA GLN A 31 0.28 -5.60 8.34
C GLN A 31 -0.57 -4.36 8.59
N ILE A 32 -0.05 -3.20 8.16
CA ILE A 32 -0.74 -1.92 8.30
C ILE A 32 -1.59 -1.68 7.05
N PHE A 33 -2.85 -1.36 7.28
CA PHE A 33 -3.83 -0.96 6.27
C PHE A 33 -4.30 0.46 6.54
N THR A 34 -5.03 1.04 5.61
CA THR A 34 -5.55 2.39 5.71
C THR A 34 -7.02 2.44 5.28
N THR A 35 -7.68 3.56 5.54
CA THR A 35 -9.07 3.78 5.13
C THR A 35 -9.18 4.03 3.63
N ALA A 36 -10.27 3.56 3.04
CA ALA A 36 -10.58 3.71 1.62
C ALA A 36 -11.36 5.01 1.30
N ALA A 37 -12.01 5.60 2.29
CA ALA A 37 -12.83 6.81 2.15
C ALA A 37 -12.44 7.91 3.14
N ASP A 38 -12.73 9.15 2.78
CA ASP A 38 -12.55 10.31 3.66
C ASP A 38 -13.52 10.27 4.83
N ASN A 39 -13.05 10.70 6.00
CA ASN A 39 -13.85 10.76 7.24
C ASN A 39 -14.47 9.41 7.64
N GLN A 40 -13.84 8.31 7.26
CA GLN A 40 -14.27 6.96 7.63
C GLN A 40 -13.97 6.70 9.11
N THR A 41 -15.02 6.49 9.90
CA THR A 41 -14.95 6.28 11.36
C THR A 41 -15.01 4.82 11.77
N SER A 42 -15.30 3.92 10.83
CA SER A 42 -15.42 2.49 11.02
C SER A 42 -14.83 1.73 9.85
N VAL A 43 -14.16 0.61 10.12
CA VAL A 43 -13.61 -0.31 9.11
C VAL A 43 -14.12 -1.72 9.37
N GLU A 44 -14.68 -2.35 8.33
CA GLU A 44 -15.01 -3.78 8.37
C GLU A 44 -13.75 -4.57 8.01
N VAL A 45 -13.37 -5.49 8.88
CA VAL A 45 -12.32 -6.47 8.63
C VAL A 45 -12.98 -7.80 8.27
N HIS A 46 -12.88 -8.18 7.00
CA HIS A 46 -13.39 -9.42 6.46
C HIS A 46 -12.26 -10.43 6.33
N VAL A 47 -12.27 -11.43 7.20
CA VAL A 47 -11.24 -12.46 7.30
C VAL A 47 -11.56 -13.60 6.34
N LEU A 48 -10.59 -13.94 5.50
CA LEU A 48 -10.71 -14.90 4.41
C LEU A 48 -9.65 -16.00 4.50
N GLN A 49 -10.02 -17.19 4.01
CA GLN A 49 -9.12 -18.31 3.83
C GLN A 49 -9.25 -18.86 2.41
N GLY A 50 -8.12 -19.01 1.71
CA GLY A 50 -8.11 -19.56 0.36
C GLY A 50 -6.89 -19.11 -0.45
N GLU A 51 -6.84 -19.53 -1.70
CA GLU A 51 -5.71 -19.25 -2.61
C GLU A 51 -6.08 -18.30 -3.75
N ARG A 52 -7.38 -17.99 -3.94
CA ARG A 52 -7.85 -17.11 -5.01
C ARG A 52 -7.53 -15.64 -4.70
N GLU A 53 -7.21 -14.87 -5.73
CA GLU A 53 -6.88 -13.45 -5.59
C GLU A 53 -8.10 -12.57 -5.25
N MET A 54 -9.30 -12.99 -5.67
CA MET A 54 -10.53 -12.26 -5.39
C MET A 54 -11.19 -12.79 -4.12
N ALA A 55 -11.60 -11.88 -3.23
CA ALA A 55 -12.20 -12.19 -1.92
C ALA A 55 -13.44 -13.09 -2.03
N GLN A 56 -14.29 -12.83 -3.03
CA GLN A 56 -15.57 -13.55 -3.22
C GLN A 56 -15.42 -15.05 -3.50
N TYR A 57 -14.25 -15.50 -3.94
CA TYR A 57 -13.98 -16.91 -4.26
C TYR A 57 -13.27 -17.65 -3.13
N ASN A 58 -12.97 -16.96 -2.03
CA ASN A 58 -12.36 -17.53 -0.85
C ASN A 58 -13.39 -17.77 0.26
N LYS A 59 -13.06 -18.66 1.19
CA LYS A 59 -13.91 -18.97 2.32
C LYS A 59 -13.87 -17.85 3.36
N THR A 60 -15.03 -17.30 3.71
CA THR A 60 -15.15 -16.35 4.82
C THR A 60 -15.00 -17.09 6.15
N LEU A 61 -14.06 -16.64 6.97
CA LEU A 61 -13.87 -17.14 8.33
C LEU A 61 -14.65 -16.31 9.35
N GLY A 62 -14.72 -15.01 9.14
CA GLY A 62 -15.45 -14.10 10.00
C GLY A 62 -15.36 -12.65 9.51
N LYS A 63 -16.20 -11.82 10.12
CA LYS A 63 -16.24 -10.38 9.89
C LYS A 63 -16.37 -9.67 11.22
N PHE A 64 -15.66 -8.56 11.38
CA PHE A 64 -15.83 -7.70 12.53
C PHE A 64 -15.56 -6.24 12.15
N HIS A 65 -16.05 -5.32 12.97
CA HIS A 65 -15.92 -3.90 12.71
C HIS A 65 -15.02 -3.26 13.77
N LEU A 66 -14.11 -2.43 13.32
CA LEU A 66 -13.33 -1.53 14.18
C LEU A 66 -13.95 -0.14 14.09
N ASP A 67 -14.59 0.27 15.16
CA ASP A 67 -15.27 1.57 15.26
C ASP A 67 -14.46 2.59 16.05
N GLY A 68 -14.79 3.87 15.80
CA GLY A 68 -14.23 4.99 16.55
C GLY A 68 -12.83 5.37 16.09
N ILE A 69 -12.56 5.17 14.83
CA ILE A 69 -11.41 5.75 14.11
C ILE A 69 -11.66 7.26 14.01
N ALA A 70 -10.66 8.07 14.30
CA ALA A 70 -10.77 9.52 14.16
C ALA A 70 -11.04 9.89 12.69
N PRO A 71 -12.06 10.76 12.42
CA PRO A 71 -12.30 11.22 11.08
C PRO A 71 -11.06 11.88 10.50
N ALA A 72 -10.57 11.34 9.39
CA ALA A 72 -9.40 11.85 8.69
C ALA A 72 -9.55 11.58 7.19
N ARG A 73 -8.68 12.17 6.39
CA ARG A 73 -8.63 11.89 4.96
C ARG A 73 -8.24 10.44 4.71
N ARG A 74 -8.72 9.84 3.63
CA ARG A 74 -8.33 8.49 3.23
C ARG A 74 -6.81 8.37 3.13
N GLY A 75 -6.27 7.25 3.55
CA GLY A 75 -4.84 7.01 3.57
C GLY A 75 -4.09 7.55 4.79
N VAL A 76 -4.71 8.37 5.65
CA VAL A 76 -4.11 8.90 6.89
C VAL A 76 -4.24 7.94 8.06
N PRO A 77 -5.42 7.38 8.38
CA PRO A 77 -5.54 6.42 9.46
C PRO A 77 -4.71 5.16 9.17
N GLN A 78 -4.00 4.69 10.18
CA GLN A 78 -3.20 3.46 10.13
C GLN A 78 -3.85 2.41 11.02
N ILE A 79 -4.26 1.31 10.40
CA ILE A 79 -4.92 0.19 11.08
C ILE A 79 -4.01 -1.02 10.96
N GLU A 80 -3.45 -1.44 12.09
CA GLU A 80 -2.65 -2.67 12.15
C GLU A 80 -3.58 -3.87 12.29
N VAL A 81 -3.56 -4.77 11.31
CA VAL A 81 -4.25 -6.05 11.37
C VAL A 81 -3.25 -7.13 11.68
N THR A 82 -3.46 -7.85 12.77
CA THR A 82 -2.59 -8.91 13.25
C THR A 82 -3.31 -10.24 13.20
N PHE A 83 -2.68 -11.22 12.58
CA PHE A 83 -3.07 -12.63 12.62
C PHE A 83 -2.14 -13.37 13.58
N ASP A 84 -2.71 -14.02 14.57
CA ASP A 84 -2.01 -14.82 15.55
C ASP A 84 -2.61 -16.24 15.57
N ILE A 85 -1.83 -17.21 15.13
CA ILE A 85 -2.25 -18.63 15.07
C ILE A 85 -1.47 -19.37 16.13
N ASP A 86 -2.18 -19.98 17.07
CA ASP A 86 -1.58 -20.79 18.13
C ASP A 86 -1.13 -22.18 17.64
N ALA A 87 -0.49 -22.93 18.50
CA ALA A 87 -0.04 -24.30 18.23
C ALA A 87 -1.20 -25.29 17.95
N ASN A 88 -2.43 -24.96 18.36
CA ASN A 88 -3.63 -25.75 18.14
C ASN A 88 -4.34 -25.38 16.83
N GLY A 89 -3.85 -24.32 16.14
CA GLY A 89 -4.43 -23.82 14.93
C GLY A 89 -5.63 -22.88 15.13
N ILE A 90 -5.83 -22.37 16.33
CA ILE A 90 -6.82 -21.31 16.60
C ILE A 90 -6.28 -19.99 16.04
N VAL A 91 -7.08 -19.33 15.22
CA VAL A 91 -6.72 -18.06 14.59
C VAL A 91 -7.37 -16.91 15.37
N ASN A 92 -6.54 -16.06 15.93
CA ASN A 92 -6.96 -14.79 16.52
C ASN A 92 -6.60 -13.67 15.54
N VAL A 93 -7.59 -12.89 15.14
CA VAL A 93 -7.39 -11.73 14.27
C VAL A 93 -7.76 -10.50 15.05
N SER A 94 -6.83 -9.57 15.18
CA SER A 94 -7.06 -8.28 15.81
C SER A 94 -6.80 -7.14 14.83
N ALA A 95 -7.58 -6.08 14.95
CA ALA A 95 -7.40 -4.83 14.22
C ALA A 95 -7.28 -3.69 15.23
N LYS A 96 -6.20 -2.92 15.13
CA LYS A 96 -5.88 -1.82 16.03
C LYS A 96 -5.67 -0.54 15.25
N ASP A 97 -6.39 0.50 15.62
CA ASP A 97 -6.10 1.86 15.15
C ASP A 97 -4.89 2.42 15.89
N MET A 98 -3.84 2.72 15.15
CA MET A 98 -2.56 3.20 15.72
C MET A 98 -2.67 4.59 16.32
N ALA A 99 -3.64 5.41 15.88
CA ALA A 99 -3.83 6.77 16.39
C ALA A 99 -4.62 6.82 17.67
N SER A 100 -5.77 6.11 17.76
CA SER A 100 -6.62 6.09 18.93
C SER A 100 -6.27 4.99 19.94
N GLY A 101 -5.52 3.98 19.50
CA GLY A 101 -5.21 2.79 20.28
C GLY A 101 -6.39 1.83 20.46
N LYS A 102 -7.53 2.10 19.80
CA LYS A 102 -8.69 1.21 19.84
C LYS A 102 -8.39 -0.08 19.09
N GLU A 103 -8.80 -1.18 19.68
CA GLU A 103 -8.58 -2.52 19.14
C GLU A 103 -9.87 -3.34 19.22
N GLN A 104 -10.09 -4.13 18.18
CA GLN A 104 -11.13 -5.17 18.13
C GLN A 104 -10.49 -6.46 17.68
N HIS A 105 -11.05 -7.58 18.12
CA HIS A 105 -10.54 -8.89 17.77
C HIS A 105 -11.66 -9.90 17.54
N ILE A 106 -11.36 -10.92 16.77
CA ILE A 106 -12.20 -12.09 16.57
C ILE A 106 -11.35 -13.35 16.75
N THR A 107 -11.88 -14.35 17.42
CA THR A 107 -11.26 -15.67 17.55
C THR A 107 -11.98 -16.67 16.68
N ILE A 108 -11.26 -17.34 15.80
CA ILE A 108 -11.78 -18.29 14.82
C ILE A 108 -11.25 -19.68 15.16
N THR A 109 -12.14 -20.54 15.62
CA THR A 109 -11.80 -21.93 16.04
C THR A 109 -11.97 -22.97 14.94
N SER A 110 -12.65 -22.60 13.84
CA SER A 110 -13.05 -23.54 12.77
C SER A 110 -12.17 -23.50 11.52
N SER A 111 -11.10 -22.71 11.50
CA SER A 111 -10.21 -22.58 10.32
C SER A 111 -9.39 -23.83 10.00
N THR A 112 -9.20 -24.71 10.99
CA THR A 112 -8.35 -25.91 10.88
C THR A 112 -9.09 -27.17 10.46
N ASN A 113 -10.43 -27.15 10.36
CA ASN A 113 -11.26 -28.32 10.09
C ASN A 113 -11.60 -28.52 8.59
N MET A 114 -10.73 -28.08 7.69
CA MET A 114 -10.88 -28.43 6.27
C MET A 114 -10.32 -29.82 6.01
N SER A 115 -11.08 -30.64 5.29
CA SER A 115 -10.60 -31.94 4.80
C SER A 115 -9.48 -31.73 3.76
N LYS A 116 -8.60 -32.72 3.60
CA LYS A 116 -7.58 -32.66 2.55
C LYS A 116 -8.19 -32.48 1.17
N GLU A 117 -9.33 -33.09 0.92
CA GLU A 117 -10.05 -33.00 -0.35
C GLU A 117 -10.54 -31.57 -0.63
N GLU A 118 -11.02 -30.85 0.39
CA GLU A 118 -11.43 -29.46 0.28
C GLU A 118 -10.22 -28.52 0.03
N VAL A 119 -9.09 -28.79 0.69
CA VAL A 119 -7.85 -28.05 0.47
C VAL A 119 -7.34 -28.28 -0.95
N ASP A 120 -7.25 -29.55 -1.39
CA ASP A 120 -6.79 -29.89 -2.74
C ASP A 120 -7.69 -29.32 -3.82
N LYS A 121 -9.01 -29.30 -3.58
CA LYS A 121 -9.98 -28.66 -4.48
C LYS A 121 -9.76 -27.18 -4.58
N ALA A 122 -9.62 -26.48 -3.46
CA ALA A 122 -9.38 -25.03 -3.43
C ALA A 122 -8.07 -24.65 -4.14
N VAL A 123 -7.03 -25.45 -3.97
CA VAL A 123 -5.73 -25.25 -4.65
C VAL A 123 -5.87 -25.45 -6.15
N ARG A 124 -6.50 -26.53 -6.60
CA ARG A 124 -6.72 -26.79 -8.04
C ARG A 124 -7.58 -25.70 -8.70
N GLU A 125 -8.65 -25.27 -8.04
CA GLU A 125 -9.47 -24.16 -8.53
C GLU A 125 -8.66 -22.87 -8.63
N ALA A 126 -7.82 -22.56 -7.65
CA ALA A 126 -6.95 -21.39 -7.70
C ALA A 126 -5.93 -21.47 -8.85
N GLU A 127 -5.32 -22.64 -9.08
CA GLU A 127 -4.41 -22.85 -10.20
C GLU A 127 -5.12 -22.75 -11.56
N GLN A 128 -6.33 -23.31 -11.66
CA GLN A 128 -7.13 -23.29 -12.89
C GLN A 128 -7.55 -21.87 -13.30
N PHE A 129 -7.89 -21.05 -12.32
CA PHE A 129 -8.36 -19.68 -12.56
C PHE A 129 -7.28 -18.60 -12.29
N ALA A 130 -6.04 -19.00 -12.04
CA ALA A 130 -4.95 -18.09 -11.69
C ALA A 130 -4.76 -16.95 -12.70
N ALA A 131 -4.81 -17.25 -13.99
CA ALA A 131 -4.64 -16.25 -15.05
C ALA A 131 -5.82 -15.26 -15.12
N GLU A 132 -7.06 -15.75 -14.92
CA GLU A 132 -8.25 -14.91 -14.91
C GLU A 132 -8.29 -14.02 -13.66
N ASP A 133 -8.00 -14.60 -12.51
CA ASP A 133 -7.94 -13.86 -11.24
C ASP A 133 -6.84 -12.81 -11.23
N ALA A 134 -5.66 -13.14 -11.76
CA ALA A 134 -4.56 -12.18 -11.89
C ALA A 134 -4.95 -11.00 -12.78
N LYS A 135 -5.65 -11.25 -13.88
CA LYS A 135 -6.15 -10.19 -14.76
C LYS A 135 -7.18 -9.31 -14.06
N ARG A 136 -8.14 -9.91 -13.35
CA ARG A 136 -9.14 -9.16 -12.58
C ARG A 136 -8.51 -8.32 -11.47
N LYS A 137 -7.52 -8.88 -10.77
CA LYS A 137 -6.76 -8.15 -9.75
C LYS A 137 -6.03 -6.96 -10.39
N GLU A 138 -5.35 -7.16 -11.51
CA GLU A 138 -4.68 -6.09 -12.23
C GLU A 138 -5.65 -4.97 -12.66
N GLU A 139 -6.86 -5.33 -13.12
CA GLU A 139 -7.91 -4.36 -13.45
C GLU A 139 -8.33 -3.54 -12.23
N VAL A 140 -8.55 -4.21 -11.08
CA VAL A 140 -8.92 -3.56 -9.82
C VAL A 140 -7.79 -2.67 -9.29
N ASP A 141 -6.57 -3.17 -9.28
CA ASP A 141 -5.39 -2.44 -8.81
C ASP A 141 -5.15 -1.19 -9.67
N THR A 142 -5.29 -1.32 -10.99
CA THR A 142 -5.20 -0.20 -11.95
C THR A 142 -6.25 0.87 -11.66
N ARG A 143 -7.51 0.46 -11.42
CA ARG A 143 -8.59 1.40 -11.07
C ARG A 143 -8.34 2.09 -9.74
N ASN A 144 -7.92 1.35 -8.71
CA ASN A 144 -7.61 1.89 -7.40
C ASN A 144 -6.46 2.90 -7.47
N GLN A 145 -5.42 2.58 -8.24
CA GLN A 145 -4.28 3.47 -8.45
C GLN A 145 -4.68 4.75 -9.21
N ALA A 146 -5.50 4.61 -10.24
CA ALA A 146 -6.03 5.74 -11.00
C ALA A 146 -6.91 6.65 -10.12
N ASP A 147 -7.79 6.08 -9.31
CA ASP A 147 -8.66 6.83 -8.39
C ASP A 147 -7.84 7.56 -7.30
N GLN A 148 -6.80 6.92 -6.79
CA GLN A 148 -5.88 7.55 -5.86
C GLN A 148 -5.14 8.74 -6.50
N MET A 149 -4.71 8.61 -7.76
CA MET A 149 -4.05 9.68 -8.51
C MET A 149 -5.01 10.85 -8.77
N VAL A 150 -6.26 10.58 -9.15
CA VAL A 150 -7.30 11.61 -9.29
C VAL A 150 -7.44 12.39 -8.00
N TYR A 151 -7.66 11.70 -6.89
CA TYR A 151 -7.83 12.33 -5.58
C TYR A 151 -6.62 13.18 -5.18
N GLN A 152 -5.41 12.65 -5.34
CA GLN A 152 -4.18 13.34 -4.98
C GLN A 152 -3.96 14.58 -5.86
N THR A 153 -4.27 14.50 -7.15
CA THR A 153 -4.16 15.63 -8.08
C THR A 153 -5.18 16.72 -7.76
N GLU A 154 -6.44 16.37 -7.51
CA GLU A 154 -7.49 17.33 -7.11
C GLU A 154 -7.09 18.08 -5.84
N LYS A 155 -6.61 17.34 -4.84
CA LYS A 155 -6.16 17.91 -3.58
C LYS A 155 -4.98 18.88 -3.77
N THR A 156 -4.02 18.52 -4.60
CA THR A 156 -2.88 19.40 -4.89
C THR A 156 -3.32 20.66 -5.64
N LEU A 157 -4.27 20.53 -6.56
CA LEU A 157 -4.84 21.68 -7.26
C LEU A 157 -5.62 22.61 -6.33
N GLU A 158 -6.31 22.08 -5.33
CA GLU A 158 -7.00 22.88 -4.30
C GLU A 158 -6.02 23.60 -3.37
N GLU A 159 -4.98 22.90 -2.90
CA GLU A 159 -4.03 23.44 -1.93
C GLU A 159 -2.98 24.39 -2.55
N MET A 160 -2.58 24.14 -3.79
CA MET A 160 -1.51 24.84 -4.47
C MET A 160 -1.93 25.54 -5.78
N GLY A 161 -3.21 25.52 -6.12
CA GLY A 161 -3.72 26.05 -7.40
C GLY A 161 -3.37 27.51 -7.69
N ASP A 162 -3.19 28.32 -6.66
CA ASP A 162 -2.78 29.72 -6.77
C ASP A 162 -1.28 29.89 -7.07
N LYS A 163 -0.48 28.85 -6.81
CA LYS A 163 0.98 28.85 -7.03
C LYS A 163 1.36 28.21 -8.36
N ILE A 164 0.42 27.52 -9.00
CA ILE A 164 0.64 26.84 -10.28
C ILE A 164 0.32 27.82 -11.41
N PRO A 165 1.21 27.99 -12.42
CA PRO A 165 0.91 28.77 -13.60
C PRO A 165 -0.38 28.32 -14.28
N ALA A 166 -1.22 29.27 -14.74
CA ALA A 166 -2.54 28.96 -15.30
C ALA A 166 -2.49 28.00 -16.50
N SER A 167 -1.41 28.05 -17.30
CA SER A 167 -1.16 27.11 -18.41
C SER A 167 -1.00 25.68 -17.93
N ASP A 168 -0.18 25.48 -16.90
CA ASP A 168 0.17 24.18 -16.36
C ASP A 168 -1.05 23.59 -15.59
N LYS A 169 -1.77 24.46 -14.87
CA LYS A 169 -3.03 24.08 -14.22
C LYS A 169 -4.05 23.55 -15.23
N GLY A 170 -4.24 24.25 -16.36
CA GLY A 170 -5.15 23.81 -17.42
C GLY A 170 -4.75 22.48 -18.06
N GLU A 171 -3.46 22.22 -18.22
CA GLU A 171 -2.96 20.94 -18.73
C GLU A 171 -3.24 19.79 -17.74
N VAL A 172 -2.95 19.97 -16.47
CA VAL A 172 -3.23 18.97 -15.42
C VAL A 172 -4.73 18.73 -15.30
N GLU A 173 -5.58 19.76 -15.31
CA GLU A 173 -7.04 19.63 -15.27
C GLU A 173 -7.58 18.87 -16.49
N SER A 174 -7.02 19.12 -17.68
CA SER A 174 -7.40 18.39 -18.91
C SER A 174 -7.07 16.89 -18.80
N LYS A 175 -5.86 16.56 -18.33
CA LYS A 175 -5.46 15.15 -18.12
C LYS A 175 -6.24 14.49 -16.99
N LEU A 176 -6.56 15.22 -15.94
CA LEU A 176 -7.40 14.76 -14.84
C LEU A 176 -8.81 14.38 -15.33
N ASN A 177 -9.41 15.24 -16.15
CA ASN A 177 -10.74 14.96 -16.73
C ASN A 177 -10.69 13.76 -17.68
N ALA A 178 -9.65 13.63 -18.50
CA ALA A 178 -9.44 12.46 -19.36
C ALA A 178 -9.35 11.16 -18.56
N LEU A 179 -8.63 11.17 -17.42
CA LEU A 179 -8.55 10.02 -16.53
C LEU A 179 -9.90 9.70 -15.87
N LYS A 180 -10.65 10.71 -15.42
CA LYS A 180 -12.00 10.51 -14.87
C LYS A 180 -12.95 9.91 -15.90
N ASP A 181 -12.85 10.31 -17.16
CA ASP A 181 -13.66 9.75 -18.23
C ASP A 181 -13.24 8.32 -18.57
N ALA A 182 -11.94 8.02 -18.57
CA ALA A 182 -11.43 6.66 -18.71
C ALA A 182 -11.92 5.73 -17.58
N LEU A 183 -12.00 6.22 -16.35
CA LEU A 183 -12.50 5.48 -15.18
C LEU A 183 -14.00 5.11 -15.28
N LYS A 184 -14.78 5.84 -16.05
CA LYS A 184 -16.18 5.49 -16.34
C LYS A 184 -16.30 4.29 -17.30
N GLY A 185 -15.25 4.05 -18.09
CA GLY A 185 -15.16 2.91 -19.01
C GLY A 185 -14.66 1.63 -18.33
N THR A 186 -14.54 0.57 -19.13
CA THR A 186 -14.02 -0.75 -18.71
C THR A 186 -12.65 -1.07 -19.31
N ASP A 187 -12.09 -0.16 -20.09
CA ASP A 187 -10.81 -0.35 -20.79
C ASP A 187 -9.64 -0.05 -19.84
N THR A 188 -9.04 -1.10 -19.31
CA THR A 188 -7.90 -1.04 -18.40
C THR A 188 -6.68 -0.37 -19.03
N GLN A 189 -6.47 -0.57 -20.34
CA GLN A 189 -5.35 0.04 -21.05
C GLN A 189 -5.52 1.56 -21.21
N ALA A 190 -6.73 2.01 -21.47
CA ALA A 190 -7.06 3.42 -21.53
C ALA A 190 -6.84 4.09 -20.16
N ILE A 191 -7.22 3.42 -19.06
CA ILE A 191 -6.99 3.90 -17.69
C ILE A 191 -5.49 4.00 -17.39
N LYS A 192 -4.70 2.99 -17.74
CA LYS A 192 -3.23 3.01 -17.56
C LYS A 192 -2.59 4.18 -18.30
N ASN A 193 -2.91 4.34 -19.58
CA ASN A 193 -2.36 5.41 -20.41
C ASN A 193 -2.72 6.80 -19.85
N ALA A 194 -3.99 7.01 -19.49
CA ALA A 194 -4.44 8.28 -18.92
C ALA A 194 -3.78 8.56 -17.54
N THR A 195 -3.54 7.53 -16.73
CA THR A 195 -2.83 7.65 -15.45
C THR A 195 -1.38 8.06 -15.66
N GLU A 196 -0.69 7.46 -16.63
CA GLU A 196 0.69 7.82 -16.97
C GLU A 196 0.79 9.25 -17.49
N GLU A 197 -0.14 9.68 -18.35
CA GLU A 197 -0.15 11.04 -18.86
C GLU A 197 -0.39 12.08 -17.76
N LEU A 198 -1.32 11.81 -16.85
CA LEU A 198 -1.55 12.67 -15.69
C LEU A 198 -0.33 12.71 -14.77
N THR A 199 0.30 11.57 -14.54
CA THR A 199 1.51 11.46 -13.72
C THR A 199 2.64 12.31 -14.32
N LYS A 200 2.86 12.25 -15.63
CA LYS A 200 3.88 13.07 -16.33
C LYS A 200 3.59 14.56 -16.20
N ALA A 201 2.34 14.96 -16.42
CA ALA A 201 1.92 16.37 -16.25
C ALA A 201 2.12 16.84 -14.81
N PHE A 202 1.78 16.02 -13.83
CA PHE A 202 1.94 16.33 -12.42
C PHE A 202 3.43 16.49 -12.03
N TYR A 203 4.30 15.62 -12.50
CA TYR A 203 5.75 15.73 -12.26
C TYR A 203 6.34 17.00 -12.89
N ALA A 204 5.95 17.33 -14.12
CA ALA A 204 6.41 18.56 -14.78
C ALA A 204 6.02 19.82 -14.00
N VAL A 205 4.81 19.86 -13.44
CA VAL A 205 4.37 20.96 -12.59
C VAL A 205 5.15 21.00 -11.27
N SER A 206 5.35 19.85 -10.65
CA SER A 206 6.11 19.75 -9.40
C SER A 206 7.55 20.22 -9.58
N GLU A 207 8.23 19.83 -10.65
CA GLU A 207 9.58 20.28 -10.99
C GLU A 207 9.65 21.80 -11.16
N LYS A 208 8.69 22.39 -11.87
CA LYS A 208 8.61 23.85 -12.03
C LYS A 208 8.38 24.58 -10.70
N LEU A 209 7.52 24.03 -9.83
CA LEU A 209 7.28 24.60 -8.51
C LEU A 209 8.55 24.56 -7.64
N TYR A 210 9.28 23.44 -7.66
CA TYR A 210 10.55 23.33 -6.94
C TYR A 210 11.62 24.27 -7.50
N SER A 211 11.71 24.44 -8.81
CA SER A 211 12.64 25.37 -9.44
C SER A 211 12.33 26.83 -9.12
N GLN A 212 11.05 27.19 -9.01
CA GLN A 212 10.63 28.55 -8.62
C GLN A 212 10.82 28.79 -7.11
N ALA A 213 10.61 27.79 -6.27
CA ALA A 213 10.84 27.89 -4.82
C ALA A 213 12.34 27.96 -4.47
N GLY A 214 13.21 27.35 -5.30
CA GLY A 214 14.66 27.42 -5.15
C GLY A 214 15.31 28.70 -5.69
N ALA A 215 14.55 29.55 -6.41
CA ALA A 215 15.03 30.78 -7.00
C ALA A 215 14.73 32.03 -6.17
N GLN A 216 14.47 31.90 -4.87
CA GLN A 216 14.43 33.06 -3.98
C GLN A 216 15.85 33.40 -3.55
N PRO A 217 16.47 34.47 -4.07
CA PRO A 217 17.78 34.92 -3.58
C PRO A 217 17.57 35.38 -2.14
N GLY A 218 18.21 34.67 -1.23
CA GLY A 218 18.25 35.03 0.17
C GLY A 218 18.74 36.47 0.32
N ALA A 219 17.85 37.33 0.82
CA ALA A 219 18.23 38.64 1.33
C ALA A 219 19.01 38.47 2.62
N GLY A 220 20.26 38.82 2.59
CA GLY A 220 21.06 39.48 3.61
C GLY A 220 21.13 38.83 4.99
N ALA A 221 22.25 38.22 5.31
CA ALA A 221 22.94 38.44 6.57
C ALA A 221 24.44 38.39 6.30
N ASP A 222 24.95 39.57 6.14
CA ASP A 222 26.37 39.90 6.29
C ASP A 222 26.77 39.59 7.75
N ALA A 223 27.66 38.64 7.93
CA ALA A 223 28.51 38.53 9.10
C ALA A 223 29.80 37.86 8.64
N GLY A 224 30.80 38.69 8.45
CA GLY A 224 32.13 38.29 8.07
C GLY A 224 32.77 37.33 9.09
N CYS A 225 33.50 36.39 8.59
CA CYS A 225 34.68 35.85 9.24
C CYS A 225 35.68 35.42 8.15
N GLY A 226 36.76 36.20 8.07
CA GLY A 226 37.92 35.91 7.26
C GLY A 226 38.66 34.67 7.81
N GLY A 227 39.19 33.88 6.93
CA GLY A 227 40.04 32.73 7.24
C GLY A 227 40.42 31.98 5.97
N ASP A 228 41.54 32.43 5.45
CA ASP A 228 42.42 31.80 4.49
C ASP A 228 42.49 30.26 4.66
N CYS A 229 42.26 29.51 3.60
CA CYS A 229 42.96 28.26 3.32
C CYS A 229 42.76 27.86 1.86
N GLY A 230 43.88 27.96 1.17
CA GLY A 230 44.02 27.48 -0.20
C GLY A 230 44.03 25.96 -0.34
N SER A 231 44.00 25.61 -1.56
CA SER A 231 44.38 24.35 -2.20
C SER A 231 43.27 23.45 -2.63
N CYS A 232 42.97 23.55 -3.91
CA CYS A 232 42.37 22.53 -4.76
C CYS A 232 43.07 21.19 -4.68
N GLY A 233 42.32 20.14 -4.67
CA GLY A 233 42.78 18.80 -5.00
C GLY A 233 41.58 17.98 -5.49
N THR A 234 41.43 17.89 -6.80
CA THR A 234 40.64 16.90 -7.50
C THR A 234 41.09 15.52 -7.10
N ASN A 235 40.20 14.65 -6.61
CA ASN A 235 40.21 13.26 -7.04
C ASN A 235 38.93 12.54 -6.67
N GLY A 236 38.36 11.81 -7.64
CA GLY A 236 37.25 10.90 -7.45
C GLY A 236 37.68 9.72 -6.62
N GLY A 237 36.73 9.10 -5.97
CA GLY A 237 36.90 7.86 -5.21
C GLY A 237 35.59 7.42 -4.64
N ASP A 238 35.06 6.37 -5.26
CA ASP A 238 33.97 5.55 -4.76
C ASP A 238 34.24 5.11 -3.32
N ASN A 239 33.35 5.44 -2.41
CA ASN A 239 33.34 4.82 -1.08
C ASN A 239 32.36 3.66 -1.08
N VAL A 240 32.85 2.51 -1.54
CA VAL A 240 32.28 1.20 -1.19
C VAL A 240 32.75 0.88 0.23
N VAL A 241 31.83 0.82 1.16
CA VAL A 241 32.11 0.32 2.52
C VAL A 241 31.94 -1.21 2.46
N ASP A 242 33.05 -1.92 2.37
CA ASP A 242 33.09 -3.35 2.61
C ASP A 242 32.81 -3.62 4.10
N ALA A 243 31.75 -4.32 4.37
CA ALA A 243 31.47 -4.84 5.70
C ALA A 243 32.12 -6.22 5.82
N ASP A 244 33.31 -6.28 6.41
CA ASP A 244 33.93 -7.52 6.89
C ASP A 244 33.03 -8.13 7.98
N TYR A 245 32.48 -9.29 7.72
CA TYR A 245 31.91 -10.10 8.80
C TYR A 245 32.76 -11.35 9.00
N GLU A 246 33.16 -11.55 10.23
CA GLU A 246 33.96 -12.67 10.70
C GLU A 246 33.05 -13.85 11.03
N VAL A 247 33.23 -14.96 10.30
CA VAL A 247 32.56 -16.23 10.61
C VAL A 247 33.31 -16.86 11.81
N VAL A 248 32.65 -16.96 12.94
CA VAL A 248 33.16 -17.71 14.10
C VAL A 248 32.66 -19.16 13.94
N ASP A 249 33.54 -20.05 13.54
CA ASP A 249 33.35 -21.49 13.64
C ASP A 249 33.48 -21.90 15.12
N ASP A 250 32.37 -22.31 15.72
CA ASP A 250 32.34 -22.90 17.05
C ASP A 250 32.33 -24.45 16.89
N ASP A 251 33.51 -25.00 16.59
CA ASP A 251 33.83 -26.42 16.83
C ASP A 251 34.38 -26.53 18.26
N ASN A 252 33.59 -26.97 19.24
CA ASN A 252 34.05 -27.92 20.23
C ASN A 252 33.04 -28.31 21.32
N LYS A 253 32.79 -29.63 21.36
CA LYS A 253 32.23 -30.49 22.41
C LYS A 253 30.76 -30.76 22.45
#